data_2539399221f8b970302d996c2b0d5370
#
_entry.id   2539399221f8b970302d996c2b0d5370
#
_cell.length_a   1.000
_cell.length_b   1.000
_cell.length_c   1.000
_cell.angle_alpha   90.00
_cell.angle_beta   90.00
_cell.angle_gamma   90.00
#
_symmetry.space_group_name_H-M   'P 1'
#
loop_
_entity.id
_entity.type
_entity.pdbx_description
1 polymer ?
#
loop_
_entity_poly.entity_id
_entity_poly.type
_entity_poly.pdbx_seq_one_letter_code
_entity_poly.pdbx_strand_id
1 'polypeptide(L)'
;FSADRDLQDELPEEEPLTPEMVEEEAVRGDFMLRWAAICLAVLMGFTQINDTKPLVLIRSGDYMRAHGLLPPRADVFSLTMAEKPAPNVSWLFDHVVSLSWAMAGEKGLTLLKVAMAGIVGFLLTHMSIRGVSTWWNSICAVFAIVACSSDFVPLPELVTMLGMTLTMRWLYQHRLGIASGLQWKLPVLIAIWCNLDSRAWLGAFVVVLYFLGVLVTDRISARKSDARIEPANSSLWLTVGLSVAALLVNPFPGPSILSPVTMYSVEYPAMQAQRSVDNASAEISFDGRVDYFSMLNPSAFRLFDHSQIAGLALLLMGFVVLLLARTRRDLGFLFALLRMTALSLLATHELPEAAIVAAVVAG
;
A
#
# COMPACT_ATOMS: atom_id res chain seq x y z
N PHE A 1 -46.06 6.46 50.74
CA PHE A 1 -45.43 7.61 50.07
C PHE A 1 -44.11 8.03 50.74
N SER A 2 -43.28 7.09 51.14
CA SER A 2 -41.98 7.37 51.79
C SER A 2 -40.84 6.44 51.31
N ALA A 3 -41.11 5.51 50.39
CA ALA A 3 -40.12 4.52 49.95
C ALA A 3 -39.36 4.92 48.66
N ASP A 4 -39.71 6.05 48.05
CA ASP A 4 -39.09 6.48 46.78
C ASP A 4 -37.97 7.53 46.96
N ARG A 5 -37.67 7.96 48.18
CA ARG A 5 -36.58 8.93 48.44
C ARG A 5 -35.25 8.29 48.77
N ASP A 6 -35.25 7.06 49.22
CA ASP A 6 -33.99 6.37 49.64
C ASP A 6 -33.26 5.70 48.49
N LEU A 7 -33.84 5.64 47.30
CA LEU A 7 -33.20 5.05 46.11
C LEU A 7 -32.42 6.04 45.24
N GLN A 8 -32.52 7.35 45.54
CA GLN A 8 -31.76 8.40 44.80
C GLN A 8 -30.41 8.76 45.44
N ASP A 9 -30.17 8.35 46.68
CA ASP A 9 -28.93 8.65 47.41
C ASP A 9 -27.81 7.62 47.23
N GLU A 10 -28.02 6.52 46.51
CA GLU A 10 -26.99 5.48 46.25
C GLU A 10 -26.40 5.49 44.83
N LEU A 11 -26.66 6.51 44.01
CA LEU A 11 -25.87 6.68 42.81
C LEU A 11 -24.51 7.23 43.24
N PRO A 12 -23.39 6.49 42.96
CA PRO A 12 -22.06 7.03 43.25
C PRO A 12 -21.97 8.40 42.57
N GLU A 13 -21.66 9.44 43.33
CA GLU A 13 -21.30 10.74 42.76
C GLU A 13 -20.20 10.49 41.75
N GLU A 14 -20.51 10.67 40.47
CA GLU A 14 -19.50 10.62 39.43
C GLU A 14 -18.43 11.65 39.77
N GLU A 15 -17.26 11.20 40.17
CA GLU A 15 -16.13 12.09 40.44
C GLU A 15 -15.93 13.01 39.22
N PRO A 16 -15.83 14.33 39.43
CA PRO A 16 -15.68 15.27 38.34
C PRO A 16 -14.40 14.90 37.56
N LEU A 17 -14.54 14.62 36.24
CA LEU A 17 -13.44 14.26 35.36
C LEU A 17 -12.33 15.31 35.46
N THR A 18 -11.22 14.93 36.06
CA THR A 18 -10.03 15.79 36.08
C THR A 18 -9.36 15.78 34.71
N PRO A 19 -8.67 16.86 34.28
CA PRO A 19 -7.94 16.87 33.02
C PRO A 19 -6.96 15.71 32.87
N GLU A 20 -6.35 15.26 33.97
CA GLU A 20 -5.40 14.12 34.01
C GLU A 20 -6.11 12.79 33.70
N MET A 21 -7.32 12.58 34.24
CA MET A 21 -8.11 11.37 33.96
C MET A 21 -8.54 11.31 32.49
N VAL A 22 -8.92 12.46 31.91
CA VAL A 22 -9.29 12.53 30.48
C VAL A 22 -8.08 12.25 29.61
N GLU A 23 -6.91 12.74 29.95
CA GLU A 23 -5.67 12.48 29.20
C GLU A 23 -5.25 11.00 29.30
N GLU A 24 -5.33 10.40 30.50
CA GLU A 24 -5.03 8.97 30.68
C GLU A 24 -5.99 8.08 29.90
N GLU A 25 -7.27 8.40 29.91
CA GLU A 25 -8.29 7.65 29.17
C GLU A 25 -8.15 7.79 27.65
N ALA A 26 -7.76 8.98 27.18
CA ALA A 26 -7.44 9.22 25.77
C ALA A 26 -6.22 8.40 25.31
N VAL A 27 -5.17 8.34 26.12
CA VAL A 27 -3.97 7.52 25.83
C VAL A 27 -4.31 6.03 25.81
N ARG A 28 -5.14 5.56 26.74
CA ARG A 28 -5.60 4.17 26.79
C ARG A 28 -6.47 3.81 25.57
N GLY A 29 -7.40 4.71 25.21
CA GLY A 29 -8.26 4.54 24.03
C GLY A 29 -7.47 4.49 22.74
N ASP A 30 -6.47 5.35 22.59
CA ASP A 30 -5.55 5.34 21.45
C ASP A 30 -4.76 4.03 21.33
N PHE A 31 -4.20 3.55 22.46
CA PHE A 31 -3.52 2.26 22.49
C PHE A 31 -4.43 1.11 22.04
N MET A 32 -5.65 1.04 22.57
CA MET A 32 -6.61 -0.01 22.21
C MET A 32 -6.98 0.05 20.72
N LEU A 33 -7.23 1.24 20.19
CA LEU A 33 -7.61 1.41 18.77
C LEU A 33 -6.49 1.01 17.82
N ARG A 34 -5.22 1.33 18.15
CA ARG A 34 -4.06 0.88 17.36
C ARG A 34 -3.97 -0.64 17.31
N TRP A 35 -4.06 -1.29 18.46
CA TRP A 35 -4.01 -2.75 18.52
C TRP A 35 -5.21 -3.40 17.85
N ALA A 36 -6.40 -2.83 17.97
CA ALA A 36 -7.58 -3.31 17.26
C ALA A 36 -7.39 -3.24 15.73
N ALA A 37 -6.79 -2.16 15.21
CA ALA A 37 -6.49 -2.03 13.79
C ALA A 37 -5.43 -3.07 13.34
N ILE A 38 -4.39 -3.31 14.14
CA ILE A 38 -3.39 -4.35 13.83
C ILE A 38 -4.02 -5.74 13.85
N CYS A 39 -4.84 -6.03 14.88
CA CYS A 39 -5.58 -7.30 14.95
C CYS A 39 -6.52 -7.47 13.75
N LEU A 40 -7.18 -6.40 13.31
CA LEU A 40 -8.01 -6.44 12.10
C LEU A 40 -7.18 -6.80 10.86
N ALA A 41 -6.01 -6.22 10.68
CA ALA A 41 -5.11 -6.56 9.56
C ALA A 41 -4.70 -8.05 9.60
N VAL A 42 -4.35 -8.54 10.78
CA VAL A 42 -4.02 -9.96 11.02
C VAL A 42 -5.22 -10.85 10.68
N LEU A 43 -6.42 -10.52 11.16
CA LEU A 43 -7.65 -11.28 10.90
C LEU A 43 -8.01 -11.29 9.41
N MET A 44 -7.92 -10.15 8.72
CA MET A 44 -8.13 -10.06 7.27
C MET A 44 -7.08 -10.88 6.50
N GLY A 45 -5.86 -11.00 7.04
CA GLY A 45 -4.83 -11.89 6.52
C GLY A 45 -5.17 -13.40 6.64
N PHE A 46 -6.04 -13.82 7.54
CA PHE A 46 -6.40 -15.24 7.71
C PHE A 46 -7.45 -15.77 6.72
N THR A 47 -7.86 -14.98 5.73
CA THR A 47 -8.77 -15.43 4.67
C THR A 47 -8.22 -16.65 3.91
N GLN A 48 -9.09 -17.49 3.35
CA GLN A 48 -8.68 -18.64 2.55
C GLN A 48 -7.94 -18.19 1.28
N ILE A 49 -6.97 -18.99 0.85
CA ILE A 49 -6.24 -18.79 -0.40
C ILE A 49 -6.99 -19.52 -1.51
N ASN A 50 -7.84 -18.80 -2.23
CA ASN A 50 -8.65 -19.36 -3.32
C ASN A 50 -8.01 -19.15 -4.71
N ASP A 51 -6.81 -18.54 -4.77
CA ASP A 51 -6.08 -18.29 -6.01
C ASP A 51 -5.10 -19.43 -6.30
N THR A 52 -4.98 -19.81 -7.55
CA THR A 52 -4.03 -20.82 -8.04
C THR A 52 -2.67 -20.23 -8.40
N LYS A 53 -2.55 -18.90 -8.55
CA LYS A 53 -1.28 -18.22 -8.87
C LYS A 53 -0.14 -18.55 -7.90
N PRO A 54 -0.35 -18.64 -6.57
CA PRO A 54 0.72 -19.03 -5.65
C PRO A 54 1.36 -20.38 -5.99
N LEU A 55 0.64 -21.32 -6.60
CA LEU A 55 1.19 -22.60 -7.02
C LEU A 55 2.23 -22.45 -8.13
N VAL A 56 2.04 -21.49 -9.04
CA VAL A 56 3.01 -21.18 -10.09
C VAL A 56 4.28 -20.59 -9.47
N LEU A 57 4.14 -19.68 -8.49
CA LEU A 57 5.25 -19.07 -7.78
C LEU A 57 6.07 -20.14 -7.00
N ILE A 58 5.38 -21.08 -6.33
CA ILE A 58 6.03 -22.21 -5.66
C ILE A 58 6.87 -23.00 -6.64
N ARG A 59 6.30 -23.38 -7.79
CA ARG A 59 7.00 -24.17 -8.82
C ARG A 59 8.19 -23.41 -9.42
N SER A 60 8.02 -22.12 -9.67
CA SER A 60 9.08 -21.25 -10.14
C SER A 60 10.24 -21.18 -9.13
N GLY A 61 9.94 -20.97 -7.85
CA GLY A 61 10.93 -20.95 -6.79
C GLY A 61 11.63 -22.30 -6.58
N ASP A 62 10.89 -23.42 -6.66
CA ASP A 62 11.46 -24.77 -6.58
C ASP A 62 12.41 -25.05 -7.74
N TYR A 63 12.03 -24.66 -8.96
CA TYR A 63 12.88 -24.80 -10.13
C TYR A 63 14.19 -24.02 -9.97
N MET A 64 14.12 -22.77 -9.54
CA MET A 64 15.29 -21.94 -9.31
C MET A 64 16.22 -22.53 -8.23
N ARG A 65 15.67 -23.06 -7.14
CA ARG A 65 16.48 -23.73 -6.10
C ARG A 65 17.19 -24.98 -6.60
N ALA A 66 16.60 -25.71 -7.56
CA ALA A 66 17.18 -26.91 -8.11
C ALA A 66 18.22 -26.65 -9.21
N HIS A 67 18.11 -25.56 -9.98
CA HIS A 67 18.94 -25.30 -11.18
C HIS A 67 19.84 -24.06 -11.07
N GLY A 68 19.86 -23.39 -9.92
CA GLY A 68 20.60 -22.16 -9.66
C GLY A 68 19.66 -21.05 -9.17
N LEU A 69 20.16 -20.18 -8.33
CA LEU A 69 19.34 -19.19 -7.61
C LEU A 69 18.71 -18.11 -8.51
N LEU A 70 19.20 -17.95 -9.73
CA LEU A 70 18.71 -16.91 -10.65
C LEU A 70 17.55 -17.42 -11.52
N PRO A 71 16.63 -16.54 -11.91
CA PRO A 71 15.48 -16.91 -12.74
C PRO A 71 15.92 -17.31 -14.16
N PRO A 72 15.25 -18.32 -14.77
CA PRO A 72 15.51 -18.70 -16.14
C PRO A 72 15.17 -17.55 -17.10
N ARG A 73 15.88 -17.45 -18.22
CA ARG A 73 15.63 -16.43 -19.25
C ARG A 73 14.53 -16.82 -20.23
N ALA A 74 14.25 -18.11 -20.34
CA ALA A 74 13.24 -18.66 -21.23
C ALA A 74 12.16 -19.36 -20.41
N ASP A 75 10.98 -19.50 -20.98
CA ASP A 75 9.86 -20.23 -20.36
C ASP A 75 10.21 -21.73 -20.30
N VAL A 76 10.27 -22.25 -19.07
CA VAL A 76 10.57 -23.66 -18.77
C VAL A 76 9.34 -24.46 -18.37
N PHE A 77 8.18 -23.80 -18.26
CA PHE A 77 6.94 -24.41 -17.76
C PHE A 77 5.91 -24.64 -18.86
N SER A 78 5.94 -23.85 -19.94
CA SER A 78 4.97 -23.93 -21.03
C SER A 78 5.49 -24.80 -22.17
N LEU A 79 4.66 -25.76 -22.60
CA LEU A 79 4.95 -26.57 -23.77
C LEU A 79 4.82 -25.79 -25.09
N THR A 80 3.92 -24.81 -25.13
CA THR A 80 3.64 -24.04 -26.37
C THR A 80 4.53 -22.80 -26.50
N MET A 81 5.10 -22.33 -25.39
CA MET A 81 5.97 -21.15 -25.32
C MET A 81 7.40 -21.53 -24.94
N ALA A 82 7.75 -22.82 -25.00
CA ALA A 82 9.10 -23.29 -24.70
C ALA A 82 10.14 -22.45 -25.46
N GLU A 83 11.23 -22.09 -24.76
CA GLU A 83 12.34 -21.29 -25.28
C GLU A 83 12.03 -19.80 -25.60
N LYS A 84 10.77 -19.35 -25.47
CA LYS A 84 10.48 -17.93 -25.61
C LYS A 84 10.96 -17.16 -24.38
N PRO A 85 11.43 -15.90 -24.55
CA PRO A 85 11.84 -15.08 -23.42
C PRO A 85 10.67 -14.88 -22.44
N ALA A 86 10.89 -15.28 -21.19
CA ALA A 86 9.92 -15.14 -20.11
C ALA A 86 10.60 -14.53 -18.86
N PRO A 87 10.84 -13.20 -18.88
CA PRO A 87 11.55 -12.55 -17.78
C PRO A 87 10.69 -12.55 -16.51
N ASN A 88 11.15 -13.25 -15.49
CA ASN A 88 10.51 -13.22 -14.17
C ASN A 88 11.12 -12.09 -13.32
N VAL A 89 10.47 -10.93 -13.31
CA VAL A 89 10.92 -9.74 -12.56
C VAL A 89 10.77 -9.94 -11.05
N SER A 90 9.76 -10.69 -10.62
CA SER A 90 9.42 -10.93 -9.19
C SER A 90 10.09 -12.21 -8.64
N TRP A 91 11.20 -12.64 -9.23
CA TRP A 91 11.89 -13.90 -8.97
C TRP A 91 12.22 -14.14 -7.48
N LEU A 92 12.57 -13.09 -6.75
CA LEU A 92 12.93 -13.21 -5.33
C LEU A 92 11.71 -13.53 -4.48
N PHE A 93 10.52 -13.05 -4.87
CA PHE A 93 9.28 -13.38 -4.19
C PHE A 93 8.90 -14.85 -4.39
N ASP A 94 9.15 -15.43 -5.57
CA ASP A 94 8.96 -16.86 -5.83
C ASP A 94 9.79 -17.72 -4.87
N HIS A 95 11.03 -17.31 -4.58
CA HIS A 95 11.84 -17.98 -3.57
C HIS A 95 11.23 -17.90 -2.18
N VAL A 96 10.69 -16.73 -1.77
CA VAL A 96 10.05 -16.53 -0.46
C VAL A 96 8.83 -17.44 -0.34
N VAL A 97 7.97 -17.47 -1.36
CA VAL A 97 6.76 -18.30 -1.39
C VAL A 97 7.09 -19.79 -1.39
N SER A 98 8.03 -20.22 -2.22
CA SER A 98 8.51 -21.60 -2.31
C SER A 98 9.14 -22.07 -1.00
N LEU A 99 9.94 -21.22 -0.34
CA LEU A 99 10.53 -21.52 0.97
C LEU A 99 9.44 -21.63 2.05
N SER A 100 8.49 -20.72 2.06
CA SER A 100 7.36 -20.73 3.01
C SER A 100 6.53 -22.00 2.85
N TRP A 101 6.31 -22.43 1.61
CA TRP A 101 5.64 -23.70 1.30
C TRP A 101 6.46 -24.91 1.76
N ALA A 102 7.76 -24.93 1.50
CA ALA A 102 8.65 -26.03 1.89
C ALA A 102 8.72 -26.19 3.43
N MET A 103 8.62 -25.10 4.18
CA MET A 103 8.68 -25.12 5.66
C MET A 103 7.39 -25.64 6.30
N ALA A 104 6.22 -25.23 5.83
CA ALA A 104 4.95 -25.51 6.49
C ALA A 104 3.75 -25.69 5.54
N GLY A 105 3.97 -25.90 4.25
CA GLY A 105 2.90 -26.07 3.25
C GLY A 105 1.96 -24.87 3.21
N GLU A 106 0.67 -25.12 3.15
CA GLU A 106 -0.38 -24.10 3.11
C GLU A 106 -0.34 -23.17 4.35
N LYS A 107 0.00 -23.72 5.52
CA LYS A 107 0.16 -22.93 6.76
C LYS A 107 1.30 -21.92 6.64
N GLY A 108 2.38 -22.27 5.94
CA GLY A 108 3.50 -21.37 5.67
C GLY A 108 3.09 -20.18 4.82
N LEU A 109 2.31 -20.40 3.77
CA LEU A 109 1.76 -19.33 2.93
C LEU A 109 0.78 -18.43 3.69
N THR A 110 -0.08 -19.04 4.50
CA THR A 110 -1.01 -18.28 5.35
C THR A 110 -0.24 -17.42 6.35
N LEU A 111 0.80 -17.97 6.99
CA LEU A 111 1.62 -17.22 7.93
C LEU A 111 2.36 -16.05 7.26
N LEU A 112 2.92 -16.28 6.08
CA LEU A 112 3.55 -15.22 5.27
C LEU A 112 2.58 -14.07 5.02
N LYS A 113 1.39 -14.38 4.52
CA LYS A 113 0.34 -13.41 4.23
C LYS A 113 -0.09 -12.63 5.47
N VAL A 114 -0.37 -13.33 6.56
CA VAL A 114 -0.78 -12.73 7.85
C VAL A 114 0.31 -11.83 8.42
N ALA A 115 1.57 -12.27 8.36
CA ALA A 115 2.70 -11.49 8.84
C ALA A 115 2.85 -10.19 8.03
N MET A 116 2.76 -10.25 6.70
CA MET A 116 2.86 -9.06 5.85
C MET A 116 1.70 -8.09 6.09
N ALA A 117 0.45 -8.58 6.16
CA ALA A 117 -0.72 -7.77 6.48
C ALA A 117 -0.59 -7.11 7.87
N GLY A 118 -0.15 -7.86 8.87
CA GLY A 118 0.10 -7.35 10.21
C GLY A 118 1.19 -6.26 10.25
N ILE A 119 2.27 -6.43 9.48
CA ILE A 119 3.34 -5.42 9.38
C ILE A 119 2.80 -4.14 8.70
N VAL A 120 2.02 -4.25 7.63
CA VAL A 120 1.39 -3.08 6.99
C VAL A 120 0.48 -2.36 7.98
N GLY A 121 -0.39 -3.09 8.69
CA GLY A 121 -1.26 -2.54 9.73
C GLY A 121 -0.48 -1.86 10.86
N PHE A 122 0.60 -2.48 11.33
CA PHE A 122 1.50 -1.90 12.33
C PHE A 122 2.15 -0.61 11.85
N LEU A 123 2.67 -0.59 10.62
CA LEU A 123 3.33 0.59 10.08
C LEU A 123 2.35 1.75 9.89
N LEU A 124 1.14 1.49 9.38
CA LEU A 124 0.10 2.50 9.18
C LEU A 124 -0.35 3.12 10.51
N THR A 125 -0.62 2.31 11.53
CA THR A 125 -1.06 2.80 12.84
C THR A 125 0.02 3.55 13.62
N HIS A 126 1.30 3.33 13.31
CA HIS A 126 2.44 3.99 13.96
C HIS A 126 2.99 5.19 13.16
N MET A 127 2.21 5.74 12.24
CA MET A 127 2.51 7.02 11.61
C MET A 127 1.99 8.14 12.51
N SER A 128 2.78 8.52 13.52
CA SER A 128 2.42 9.60 14.44
C SER A 128 2.56 10.97 13.78
N ILE A 129 1.51 11.76 13.80
CA ILE A 129 1.45 13.12 13.28
C ILE A 129 1.47 14.10 14.46
N ARG A 130 2.40 15.04 14.45
CA ARG A 130 2.43 16.11 15.46
C ARG A 130 1.20 17.00 15.32
N GLY A 131 0.43 17.10 16.39
CA GLY A 131 -0.75 17.99 16.47
C GLY A 131 -2.06 17.40 15.98
N VAL A 132 -2.06 16.12 15.54
CA VAL A 132 -3.28 15.37 15.24
C VAL A 132 -3.46 14.29 16.31
N SER A 133 -4.70 14.08 16.72
CA SER A 133 -5.01 13.01 17.66
C SER A 133 -4.66 11.65 17.06
N THR A 134 -3.93 10.84 17.80
CA THR A 134 -3.42 9.54 17.36
C THR A 134 -4.54 8.55 17.00
N TRP A 135 -5.73 8.69 17.60
CA TRP A 135 -6.89 7.88 17.26
C TRP A 135 -7.37 8.10 15.81
N TRP A 136 -7.24 9.32 15.28
CA TRP A 136 -7.62 9.64 13.90
C TRP A 136 -6.76 8.88 12.89
N ASN A 137 -5.44 8.84 13.11
CA ASN A 137 -4.54 8.05 12.29
C ASN A 137 -4.91 6.56 12.30
N SER A 138 -5.32 6.02 13.46
CA SER A 138 -5.76 4.64 13.58
C SER A 138 -7.05 4.37 12.79
N ILE A 139 -7.98 5.32 12.75
CA ILE A 139 -9.19 5.23 11.89
C ILE A 139 -8.79 5.19 10.41
N CYS A 140 -7.94 6.12 9.97
CA CYS A 140 -7.44 6.12 8.58
C CYS A 140 -6.74 4.80 8.23
N ALA A 141 -5.95 4.26 9.16
CA ALA A 141 -5.31 2.96 9.00
C ALA A 141 -6.32 1.82 8.86
N VAL A 142 -7.41 1.81 9.64
CA VAL A 142 -8.49 0.81 9.50
C VAL A 142 -9.10 0.85 8.11
N PHE A 143 -9.44 2.04 7.59
CA PHE A 143 -9.98 2.17 6.24
C PHE A 143 -8.98 1.68 5.18
N ALA A 144 -7.68 1.98 5.33
CA ALA A 144 -6.65 1.47 4.43
C ALA A 144 -6.51 -0.05 4.49
N ILE A 145 -6.55 -0.65 5.69
CA ILE A 145 -6.49 -2.10 5.89
C ILE A 145 -7.69 -2.78 5.22
N VAL A 146 -8.90 -2.23 5.38
CA VAL A 146 -10.10 -2.74 4.71
C VAL A 146 -9.99 -2.59 3.19
N ALA A 147 -9.47 -1.47 2.69
CA ALA A 147 -9.24 -1.27 1.25
C ALA A 147 -8.22 -2.26 0.68
N CYS A 148 -7.18 -2.60 1.44
CA CYS A 148 -6.15 -3.57 1.05
C CYS A 148 -6.59 -5.04 1.20
N SER A 149 -7.67 -5.31 1.92
CA SER A 149 -8.03 -6.68 2.33
C SER A 149 -8.36 -7.62 1.17
N SER A 150 -8.86 -7.11 0.03
CA SER A 150 -9.11 -7.87 -1.19
C SER A 150 -7.84 -8.50 -1.77
N ASP A 151 -6.70 -7.84 -1.58
CA ASP A 151 -5.41 -8.22 -2.16
C ASP A 151 -4.47 -8.88 -1.12
N PHE A 152 -5.00 -9.26 0.05
CA PHE A 152 -4.25 -10.07 1.02
C PHE A 152 -4.16 -11.53 0.55
N VAL A 153 -3.47 -11.75 -0.55
CA VAL A 153 -3.15 -13.05 -1.13
C VAL A 153 -1.62 -13.19 -1.15
N PRO A 154 -1.02 -14.38 -1.02
CA PRO A 154 0.43 -14.56 -1.04
C PRO A 154 0.99 -14.38 -2.46
N LEU A 155 0.89 -13.18 -2.97
CA LEU A 155 1.32 -12.70 -4.28
C LEU A 155 2.28 -11.51 -4.12
N PRO A 156 3.05 -11.15 -5.15
CA PRO A 156 3.99 -10.01 -5.11
C PRO A 156 3.33 -8.69 -4.69
N GLU A 157 2.03 -8.52 -4.94
CA GLU A 157 1.22 -7.36 -4.56
C GLU A 157 1.34 -6.98 -3.08
N LEU A 158 1.46 -7.98 -2.19
CA LEU A 158 1.68 -7.73 -0.76
C LEU A 158 2.99 -6.97 -0.50
N VAL A 159 4.02 -7.22 -1.30
CA VAL A 159 5.29 -6.49 -1.20
C VAL A 159 5.10 -5.06 -1.63
N THR A 160 4.29 -4.81 -2.65
CA THR A 160 3.97 -3.46 -3.12
C THR A 160 3.25 -2.66 -2.05
N MET A 161 2.27 -3.23 -1.34
CA MET A 161 1.62 -2.56 -0.20
C MET A 161 2.63 -2.21 0.89
N LEU A 162 3.52 -3.15 1.25
CA LEU A 162 4.57 -2.91 2.26
C LEU A 162 5.56 -1.84 1.80
N GLY A 163 6.05 -1.93 0.57
CA GLY A 163 6.98 -0.98 -0.04
C GLY A 163 6.39 0.42 -0.11
N MET A 164 5.11 0.54 -0.52
CA MET A 164 4.39 1.81 -0.56
C MET A 164 4.23 2.41 0.85
N THR A 165 3.83 1.59 1.82
CA THR A 165 3.68 2.03 3.22
C THR A 165 4.99 2.55 3.79
N LEU A 166 6.11 1.86 3.57
CA LEU A 166 7.45 2.29 4.00
C LEU A 166 7.89 3.57 3.29
N THR A 167 7.66 3.66 1.97
CA THR A 167 7.98 4.85 1.18
C THR A 167 7.24 6.06 1.72
N MET A 168 5.92 5.96 1.88
CA MET A 168 5.10 7.06 2.41
C MET A 168 5.49 7.44 3.84
N ARG A 169 5.77 6.47 4.70
CA ARG A 169 6.24 6.70 6.06
C ARG A 169 7.54 7.51 6.08
N TRP A 170 8.52 7.15 5.27
CA TRP A 170 9.82 7.86 5.25
C TRP A 170 9.72 9.24 4.60
N LEU A 171 8.92 9.40 3.56
CA LEU A 171 8.63 10.72 2.98
C LEU A 171 7.93 11.62 3.99
N TYR A 172 6.99 11.09 4.75
CA TYR A 172 6.31 11.81 5.81
C TYR A 172 7.26 12.21 6.95
N GLN A 173 8.11 11.28 7.41
CA GLN A 173 9.14 11.59 8.41
C GLN A 173 10.14 12.66 7.91
N HIS A 174 10.48 12.63 6.63
CA HIS A 174 11.28 13.68 6.01
C HIS A 174 10.58 15.02 6.06
N ARG A 175 9.30 15.05 5.79
CA ARG A 175 8.47 16.26 5.88
C ARG A 175 8.47 16.88 7.29
N LEU A 176 8.49 16.03 8.31
CA LEU A 176 8.57 16.46 9.71
C LEU A 176 10.00 16.85 10.17
N GLY A 177 11.00 16.69 9.31
CA GLY A 177 12.41 16.91 9.66
C GLY A 177 13.00 15.84 10.60
N ILE A 178 12.32 14.69 10.75
CA ILE A 178 12.74 13.59 11.63
C ILE A 178 13.61 12.57 10.88
N ALA A 179 13.38 12.39 9.58
CA ALA A 179 14.11 11.40 8.79
C ALA A 179 15.52 11.85 8.46
N SER A 180 16.49 11.00 8.80
CA SER A 180 17.88 11.10 8.33
C SER A 180 18.18 9.95 7.35
N GLY A 181 19.09 10.19 6.40
CA GLY A 181 19.58 9.16 5.50
C GLY A 181 18.56 8.69 4.45
N LEU A 182 17.60 9.54 4.06
CA LEU A 182 16.58 9.23 3.06
C LEU A 182 17.22 8.86 1.71
N GLN A 183 18.35 9.47 1.37
CA GLN A 183 19.12 9.20 0.15
C GLN A 183 19.61 7.76 0.02
N TRP A 184 19.65 7.01 1.11
CA TRP A 184 20.01 5.60 1.10
C TRP A 184 18.82 4.68 1.35
N LYS A 185 17.92 5.08 2.25
CA LYS A 185 16.77 4.25 2.65
C LYS A 185 15.83 3.96 1.48
N LEU A 186 15.46 4.98 0.72
CA LEU A 186 14.54 4.83 -0.41
C LEU A 186 15.15 4.02 -1.57
N PRO A 187 16.38 4.31 -2.06
CA PRO A 187 16.98 3.51 -3.10
C PRO A 187 17.18 2.04 -2.70
N VAL A 188 17.61 1.77 -1.47
CA VAL A 188 17.76 0.38 -0.98
C VAL A 188 16.42 -0.33 -0.91
N LEU A 189 15.38 0.33 -0.41
CA LEU A 189 14.02 -0.23 -0.42
C LEU A 189 13.59 -0.58 -1.84
N ILE A 190 13.73 0.34 -2.79
CA ILE A 190 13.32 0.14 -4.18
C ILE A 190 14.15 -0.96 -4.85
N ALA A 191 15.47 -1.04 -4.56
CA ALA A 191 16.33 -2.09 -5.07
C ALA A 191 15.93 -3.50 -4.58
N ILE A 192 15.48 -3.62 -3.33
CA ILE A 192 14.94 -4.89 -2.81
C ILE A 192 13.56 -5.16 -3.42
N TRP A 193 12.70 -4.16 -3.43
CA TRP A 193 11.34 -4.27 -3.91
C TRP A 193 11.27 -4.65 -5.40
N CYS A 194 12.11 -4.08 -6.28
CA CYS A 194 12.09 -4.40 -7.71
C CYS A 194 12.45 -5.86 -8.05
N ASN A 195 13.05 -6.59 -7.09
CA ASN A 195 13.29 -8.03 -7.21
C ASN A 195 12.18 -8.89 -6.62
N LEU A 196 11.32 -8.29 -5.80
CA LEU A 196 10.18 -8.94 -5.16
C LEU A 196 8.86 -8.70 -5.90
N ASP A 197 8.68 -7.53 -6.52
CA ASP A 197 7.50 -7.20 -7.31
C ASP A 197 7.84 -6.26 -8.48
N SER A 198 7.26 -6.53 -9.62
CA SER A 198 7.39 -5.72 -10.85
C SER A 198 6.83 -4.29 -10.68
N ARG A 199 5.98 -4.04 -9.69
CA ARG A 199 5.36 -2.75 -9.39
C ARG A 199 6.21 -1.81 -8.51
N ALA A 200 7.49 -2.15 -8.25
CA ALA A 200 8.42 -1.28 -7.51
C ALA A 200 8.58 0.12 -8.13
N TRP A 201 8.29 0.28 -9.43
CA TRP A 201 8.28 1.58 -10.11
C TRP A 201 7.28 2.56 -9.48
N LEU A 202 6.18 2.09 -8.85
CA LEU A 202 5.24 2.95 -8.13
C LEU A 202 5.94 3.71 -6.98
N GLY A 203 6.79 3.02 -6.24
CA GLY A 203 7.57 3.65 -5.16
C GLY A 203 8.51 4.72 -5.69
N ALA A 204 9.29 4.41 -6.74
CA ALA A 204 10.19 5.38 -7.38
C ALA A 204 9.40 6.59 -7.92
N PHE A 205 8.24 6.32 -8.52
CA PHE A 205 7.38 7.36 -9.08
C PHE A 205 6.80 8.29 -8.01
N VAL A 206 6.32 7.75 -6.89
CA VAL A 206 5.85 8.55 -5.74
C VAL A 206 6.98 9.42 -5.19
N VAL A 207 8.21 8.89 -5.10
CA VAL A 207 9.39 9.66 -4.70
C VAL A 207 9.62 10.84 -5.64
N VAL A 208 9.57 10.62 -6.96
CA VAL A 208 9.72 11.69 -7.96
C VAL A 208 8.64 12.76 -7.79
N LEU A 209 7.37 12.35 -7.69
CA LEU A 209 6.24 13.28 -7.54
C LEU A 209 6.33 14.10 -6.24
N TYR A 210 6.70 13.46 -5.15
CA TYR A 210 6.89 14.14 -3.86
C TYR A 210 7.95 15.23 -3.97
N PHE A 211 9.12 14.92 -4.52
CA PHE A 211 10.18 15.91 -4.64
C PHE A 211 9.88 16.99 -5.68
N LEU A 212 9.19 16.69 -6.75
CA LEU A 212 8.68 17.72 -7.67
C LEU A 212 7.75 18.70 -6.95
N GLY A 213 6.84 18.18 -6.11
CA GLY A 213 5.96 19.03 -5.30
C GLY A 213 6.73 19.90 -4.30
N VAL A 214 7.77 19.36 -3.65
CA VAL A 214 8.64 20.13 -2.76
C VAL A 214 9.33 21.27 -3.53
N LEU A 215 9.91 20.99 -4.70
CA LEU A 215 10.55 22.00 -5.55
C LEU A 215 9.58 23.10 -5.98
N VAL A 216 8.36 22.75 -6.35
CA VAL A 216 7.33 23.73 -6.72
C VAL A 216 6.96 24.59 -5.52
N THR A 217 6.79 23.98 -4.35
CA THR A 217 6.49 24.68 -3.10
C THR A 217 7.59 25.70 -2.75
N ASP A 218 8.86 25.29 -2.84
CA ASP A 218 10.01 26.14 -2.55
C ASP A 218 10.08 27.32 -3.54
N ARG A 219 9.83 27.08 -4.82
CA ARG A 219 9.79 28.16 -5.83
C ARG A 219 8.67 29.16 -5.63
N ILE A 220 7.47 28.68 -5.24
CA ILE A 220 6.35 29.57 -4.92
C ILE A 220 6.65 30.40 -3.67
N SER A 221 7.25 29.78 -2.66
CA SER A 221 7.62 30.46 -1.40
C SER A 221 8.71 31.52 -1.60
N ALA A 222 9.73 31.20 -2.41
CA ALA A 222 10.81 32.13 -2.74
C ALA A 222 10.31 33.38 -3.51
N ARG A 223 9.33 33.20 -4.41
CA ARG A 223 8.70 34.32 -5.13
C ARG A 223 7.92 35.27 -4.20
N LYS A 224 7.40 34.76 -3.09
CA LYS A 224 6.61 35.58 -2.14
C LYS A 224 7.47 36.35 -1.14
N SER A 225 8.67 35.86 -0.84
CA SER A 225 9.52 36.42 0.22
C SER A 225 10.76 37.20 -0.26
N ASP A 226 10.95 37.36 -1.56
CA ASP A 226 12.18 37.95 -2.15
C ASP A 226 13.49 37.29 -1.63
N ALA A 227 13.37 36.16 -0.98
CA ALA A 227 14.48 35.39 -0.44
C ALA A 227 15.27 34.71 -1.55
N ARG A 228 16.61 34.76 -1.45
CA ARG A 228 17.48 33.96 -2.30
C ARG A 228 17.05 32.50 -2.21
N ILE A 229 16.75 31.89 -3.38
CA ILE A 229 16.49 30.46 -3.49
C ILE A 229 17.76 29.75 -3.05
N GLU A 230 17.77 29.13 -1.88
CA GLU A 230 18.85 28.20 -1.56
C GLU A 230 18.81 27.08 -2.62
N PRO A 231 19.96 26.67 -3.18
CA PRO A 231 19.98 25.62 -4.19
C PRO A 231 19.29 24.38 -3.59
N ALA A 232 18.26 23.91 -4.28
CA ALA A 232 17.53 22.72 -3.90
C ALA A 232 18.52 21.62 -3.46
N ASN A 233 18.38 21.20 -2.23
CA ASN A 233 19.33 20.38 -1.51
C ASN A 233 19.86 19.26 -2.43
N SER A 234 21.15 19.24 -2.75
CA SER A 234 21.78 18.25 -3.65
C SER A 234 21.45 16.80 -3.24
N SER A 235 21.15 16.59 -1.96
CA SER A 235 20.72 15.30 -1.43
C SER A 235 19.35 14.85 -1.96
N LEU A 236 18.46 15.79 -2.35
CA LEU A 236 17.13 15.46 -2.89
C LEU A 236 17.24 14.89 -4.30
N TRP A 237 18.02 15.55 -5.16
CA TRP A 237 18.28 15.06 -6.52
C TRP A 237 18.99 13.72 -6.52
N LEU A 238 19.94 13.53 -5.59
CA LEU A 238 20.63 12.28 -5.40
C LEU A 238 19.61 11.18 -4.99
N THR A 239 18.69 11.47 -4.06
CA THR A 239 17.66 10.52 -3.63
C THR A 239 16.78 10.09 -4.81
N VAL A 240 16.30 11.04 -5.61
CA VAL A 240 15.48 10.76 -6.80
C VAL A 240 16.28 9.93 -7.81
N GLY A 241 17.49 10.37 -8.17
CA GLY A 241 18.33 9.70 -9.15
C GLY A 241 18.67 8.25 -8.73
N LEU A 242 19.07 8.05 -7.47
CA LEU A 242 19.37 6.73 -6.94
C LEU A 242 18.10 5.84 -6.83
N SER A 243 16.95 6.42 -6.51
CA SER A 243 15.68 5.66 -6.44
C SER A 243 15.24 5.15 -7.81
N VAL A 244 15.40 5.97 -8.85
CA VAL A 244 15.11 5.54 -10.23
C VAL A 244 16.16 4.54 -10.71
N ALA A 245 17.45 4.78 -10.42
CA ALA A 245 18.53 3.86 -10.78
C ALA A 245 18.40 2.50 -10.06
N ALA A 246 17.82 2.47 -8.87
CA ALA A 246 17.59 1.25 -8.12
C ALA A 246 16.67 0.23 -8.86
N LEU A 247 15.79 0.69 -9.75
CA LEU A 247 14.97 -0.18 -10.61
C LEU A 247 15.82 -1.03 -11.58
N LEU A 248 17.06 -0.62 -11.85
CA LEU A 248 18.01 -1.38 -12.66
C LEU A 248 18.64 -2.56 -11.91
N VAL A 249 18.49 -2.61 -10.58
CA VAL A 249 19.03 -3.67 -9.73
C VAL A 249 18.12 -4.90 -9.78
N ASN A 250 17.90 -5.42 -10.98
CA ASN A 250 17.11 -6.63 -11.24
C ASN A 250 17.83 -7.43 -12.34
N PRO A 251 17.83 -8.79 -12.33
CA PRO A 251 18.38 -9.60 -13.41
C PRO A 251 17.83 -9.28 -14.80
N PHE A 252 16.64 -8.66 -14.85
CA PHE A 252 15.96 -8.20 -16.06
C PHE A 252 15.69 -6.68 -16.01
N PRO A 253 16.72 -5.83 -16.14
CA PRO A 253 16.57 -4.38 -15.97
C PRO A 253 15.62 -3.74 -17.01
N GLY A 254 15.62 -4.23 -18.26
CA GLY A 254 14.73 -3.76 -19.31
C GLY A 254 13.25 -3.99 -18.97
N PRO A 255 12.81 -5.24 -18.75
CA PRO A 255 11.47 -5.55 -18.27
C PRO A 255 11.07 -4.84 -16.97
N SER A 256 11.98 -4.68 -16.02
CA SER A 256 11.71 -3.97 -14.76
C SER A 256 11.36 -2.50 -14.99
N ILE A 257 12.09 -1.79 -15.84
CA ILE A 257 11.82 -0.39 -16.16
C ILE A 257 10.58 -0.24 -17.04
N LEU A 258 10.37 -1.17 -17.98
CA LEU A 258 9.22 -1.13 -18.89
C LEU A 258 7.95 -1.69 -18.26
N SER A 259 8.02 -2.21 -17.04
CA SER A 259 6.88 -2.76 -16.31
C SER A 259 5.63 -1.87 -16.32
N PRO A 260 5.70 -0.54 -16.06
CA PRO A 260 4.52 0.30 -16.15
C PRO A 260 3.89 0.29 -17.54
N VAL A 261 4.68 0.27 -18.60
CA VAL A 261 4.17 0.25 -19.98
C VAL A 261 3.54 -1.10 -20.30
N THR A 262 4.22 -2.21 -19.97
CA THR A 262 3.73 -3.56 -20.24
C THR A 262 2.46 -3.88 -19.45
N MET A 263 2.36 -3.46 -18.19
CA MET A 263 1.16 -3.65 -17.37
C MET A 263 -0.07 -2.98 -18.00
N TYR A 264 0.04 -1.69 -18.36
CA TYR A 264 -1.12 -0.94 -18.87
C TYR A 264 -1.41 -1.20 -20.36
N SER A 265 -0.43 -1.59 -21.15
CA SER A 265 -0.63 -1.82 -22.61
C SER A 265 -0.89 -3.27 -22.97
N VAL A 266 -0.44 -4.23 -22.18
CA VAL A 266 -0.52 -5.67 -22.50
C VAL A 266 -1.24 -6.46 -21.43
N GLU A 267 -0.79 -6.39 -20.18
CA GLU A 267 -1.27 -7.28 -19.12
C GLU A 267 -2.72 -6.99 -18.74
N TYR A 268 -3.06 -5.74 -18.42
CA TYR A 268 -4.43 -5.38 -18.07
C TYR A 268 -5.43 -5.59 -19.21
N PRO A 269 -5.16 -5.18 -20.47
CA PRO A 269 -6.04 -5.51 -21.59
C PRO A 269 -6.19 -7.01 -21.84
N ALA A 270 -5.12 -7.81 -21.67
CA ALA A 270 -5.18 -9.26 -21.82
C ALA A 270 -6.04 -9.92 -20.73
N MET A 271 -5.90 -9.50 -19.48
CA MET A 271 -6.75 -9.94 -18.38
C MET A 271 -8.22 -9.59 -18.64
N GLN A 272 -8.49 -8.41 -19.23
CA GLN A 272 -9.83 -7.98 -19.61
C GLN A 272 -10.43 -8.87 -20.68
N ALA A 273 -9.68 -9.14 -21.73
CA ALA A 273 -10.13 -10.00 -22.81
C ALA A 273 -10.47 -11.41 -22.30
N GLN A 274 -9.64 -11.97 -21.43
CA GLN A 274 -9.86 -13.29 -20.86
C GLN A 274 -11.14 -13.34 -20.01
N ARG A 275 -11.41 -12.33 -19.20
CA ARG A 275 -12.64 -12.24 -18.40
C ARG A 275 -13.91 -12.08 -19.23
N SER A 276 -13.85 -11.35 -20.34
CA SER A 276 -15.00 -11.25 -21.23
C SER A 276 -15.36 -12.60 -21.83
N VAL A 277 -14.38 -13.46 -22.09
CA VAL A 277 -14.58 -14.85 -22.52
C VAL A 277 -15.10 -15.73 -21.38
N ASP A 278 -14.53 -15.60 -20.19
CA ASP A 278 -14.95 -16.36 -19.00
C ASP A 278 -16.37 -15.97 -18.56
N ASN A 279 -16.72 -14.69 -18.61
CA ASN A 279 -18.08 -14.21 -18.31
C ASN A 279 -19.10 -14.65 -19.39
N ALA A 280 -18.73 -14.68 -20.63
CA ALA A 280 -19.58 -15.23 -21.70
C ALA A 280 -19.81 -16.74 -21.56
N SER A 281 -18.86 -17.46 -20.94
CA SER A 281 -18.96 -18.89 -20.62
C SER A 281 -19.61 -19.16 -19.27
N ALA A 282 -19.64 -18.17 -18.38
CA ALA A 282 -20.00 -18.26 -16.96
C ALA A 282 -21.35 -17.66 -16.60
N GLU A 283 -22.33 -17.72 -17.52
CA GLU A 283 -23.74 -17.52 -17.11
C GLU A 283 -24.19 -18.48 -15.99
N ILE A 284 -23.30 -19.34 -15.49
CA ILE A 284 -23.60 -20.41 -14.50
C ILE A 284 -22.70 -20.33 -13.24
N SER A 285 -21.68 -19.47 -13.13
CA SER A 285 -20.80 -19.47 -11.96
C SER A 285 -20.85 -18.15 -11.20
N PHE A 286 -21.49 -18.18 -10.05
CA PHE A 286 -21.49 -17.20 -8.98
C PHE A 286 -20.09 -17.14 -8.33
N ASP A 287 -19.08 -16.66 -9.03
CA ASP A 287 -17.78 -16.40 -8.44
C ASP A 287 -17.58 -14.90 -8.29
N GLY A 288 -17.61 -14.45 -7.04
CA GLY A 288 -17.52 -13.04 -6.62
C GLY A 288 -16.18 -12.39 -6.84
N ARG A 289 -15.50 -12.63 -7.96
CA ARG A 289 -14.21 -11.99 -8.27
C ARG A 289 -14.42 -10.56 -8.72
N VAL A 290 -13.73 -9.68 -8.00
CA VAL A 290 -13.64 -8.25 -8.28
C VAL A 290 -13.13 -8.01 -9.70
N ASP A 291 -13.86 -7.24 -10.48
CA ASP A 291 -13.40 -6.82 -11.80
C ASP A 291 -12.21 -5.87 -11.67
N TYR A 292 -11.06 -6.25 -12.24
CA TYR A 292 -9.83 -5.48 -12.23
C TYR A 292 -9.90 -4.17 -13.04
N PHE A 293 -11.07 -3.78 -13.55
CA PHE A 293 -11.23 -2.74 -14.54
C PHE A 293 -11.86 -1.49 -13.97
N SER A 294 -11.37 -0.40 -14.52
CA SER A 294 -11.77 0.98 -14.33
C SER A 294 -13.01 1.19 -13.44
N MET A 295 -12.83 1.87 -12.30
CA MET A 295 -13.95 2.37 -11.48
C MET A 295 -14.90 3.26 -12.26
N LEU A 296 -14.49 3.74 -13.44
CA LEU A 296 -15.32 4.51 -14.37
C LEU A 296 -16.31 3.63 -15.16
N ASN A 297 -16.16 2.30 -15.12
CA ASN A 297 -17.11 1.41 -15.74
C ASN A 297 -18.21 1.05 -14.71
N PRO A 298 -19.50 1.45 -14.96
CA PRO A 298 -20.59 1.20 -14.02
C PRO A 298 -20.81 -0.28 -13.68
N SER A 299 -20.44 -1.19 -14.57
CA SER A 299 -20.53 -2.64 -14.36
C SER A 299 -19.44 -3.19 -13.42
N ALA A 300 -18.31 -2.45 -13.25
CA ALA A 300 -17.23 -2.83 -12.37
C ALA A 300 -17.44 -2.32 -10.93
N PHE A 301 -18.29 -1.32 -10.74
CA PHE A 301 -18.58 -0.76 -9.43
C PHE A 301 -19.63 -1.60 -8.71
N ARG A 302 -19.18 -2.51 -7.86
CA ARG A 302 -20.06 -3.24 -6.94
C ARG A 302 -20.25 -2.40 -5.68
N LEU A 303 -21.42 -1.75 -5.55
CA LEU A 303 -21.82 -0.94 -4.38
C LEU A 303 -21.70 -1.65 -3.01
N PHE A 304 -21.44 -2.97 -3.01
CA PHE A 304 -21.35 -3.81 -1.81
C PHE A 304 -19.94 -4.35 -1.53
N ASP A 305 -18.92 -3.95 -2.31
CA ASP A 305 -17.54 -4.32 -2.00
C ASP A 305 -16.97 -3.36 -0.96
N HIS A 306 -16.82 -3.86 0.27
CA HIS A 306 -16.33 -3.08 1.40
C HIS A 306 -14.93 -2.50 1.16
N SER A 307 -14.07 -3.18 0.41
CA SER A 307 -12.72 -2.71 0.09
C SER A 307 -12.76 -1.48 -0.81
N GLN A 308 -13.60 -1.50 -1.84
CA GLN A 308 -13.76 -0.37 -2.77
C GLN A 308 -14.38 0.85 -2.06
N ILE A 309 -15.41 0.63 -1.25
CA ILE A 309 -16.05 1.71 -0.48
C ILE A 309 -15.06 2.34 0.50
N ALA A 310 -14.29 1.52 1.22
CA ALA A 310 -13.30 2.01 2.17
C ALA A 310 -12.19 2.80 1.46
N GLY A 311 -11.68 2.31 0.34
CA GLY A 311 -10.67 2.99 -0.47
C GLY A 311 -11.16 4.34 -1.01
N LEU A 312 -12.36 4.39 -1.59
CA LEU A 312 -12.95 5.63 -2.09
C LEU A 312 -13.23 6.66 -0.98
N ALA A 313 -13.76 6.20 0.15
CA ALA A 313 -13.99 7.07 1.31
C ALA A 313 -12.68 7.69 1.79
N LEU A 314 -11.61 6.89 1.84
CA LEU A 314 -10.29 7.35 2.27
C LEU A 314 -9.67 8.33 1.26
N LEU A 315 -9.79 8.08 -0.04
CA LEU A 315 -9.36 9.01 -1.08
C LEU A 315 -10.08 10.35 -0.96
N LEU A 316 -11.40 10.34 -0.82
CA LEU A 316 -12.20 11.54 -0.62
C LEU A 316 -11.73 12.31 0.63
N MET A 317 -11.51 11.59 1.72
CA MET A 317 -11.03 12.17 2.98
C MET A 317 -9.65 12.81 2.83
N GLY A 318 -8.71 12.15 2.14
CA GLY A 318 -7.40 12.71 1.84
C GLY A 318 -7.48 14.02 1.04
N PHE A 319 -8.35 14.09 0.03
CA PHE A 319 -8.58 15.34 -0.71
C PHE A 319 -9.21 16.43 0.15
N VAL A 320 -10.21 16.09 0.97
CA VAL A 320 -10.85 17.05 1.87
C VAL A 320 -9.83 17.64 2.84
N VAL A 321 -8.97 16.81 3.45
CA VAL A 321 -7.91 17.27 4.35
C VAL A 321 -6.94 18.21 3.63
N LEU A 322 -6.47 17.87 2.43
CA LEU A 322 -5.58 18.72 1.65
C LEU A 322 -6.22 20.05 1.22
N LEU A 323 -7.52 20.06 0.91
CA LEU A 323 -8.26 21.27 0.54
C LEU A 323 -8.51 22.16 1.74
N LEU A 324 -8.83 21.59 2.90
CA LEU A 324 -9.10 22.32 4.14
C LEU A 324 -7.81 22.77 4.85
N ALA A 325 -6.66 22.18 4.55
CA ALA A 325 -5.39 22.56 5.13
C ALA A 325 -5.08 24.04 4.84
N ARG A 326 -5.28 24.91 5.85
CA ARG A 326 -4.99 26.35 5.77
C ARG A 326 -3.51 26.67 5.83
N THR A 327 -2.72 25.82 6.46
CA THR A 327 -1.27 25.97 6.62
C THR A 327 -0.56 25.19 5.51
N ARG A 328 0.29 25.87 4.74
CA ARG A 328 1.19 25.34 3.67
C ARG A 328 0.71 24.03 3.03
N ARG A 329 -0.01 24.17 1.94
CA ARG A 329 -0.42 23.03 1.10
C ARG A 329 0.82 22.24 0.70
N ASP A 330 0.86 20.98 1.07
CA ASP A 330 1.95 20.09 0.71
C ASP A 330 1.73 19.57 -0.72
N LEU A 331 2.31 20.26 -1.71
CA LEU A 331 2.17 19.90 -3.11
C LEU A 331 2.78 18.52 -3.42
N GLY A 332 3.76 18.06 -2.61
CA GLY A 332 4.37 16.75 -2.81
C GLY A 332 3.36 15.62 -2.56
N PHE A 333 2.68 15.65 -1.44
CA PHE A 333 1.63 14.68 -1.14
C PHE A 333 0.39 14.87 -2.00
N LEU A 334 0.05 16.10 -2.40
CA LEU A 334 -1.04 16.35 -3.35
C LEU A 334 -0.76 15.68 -4.70
N PHE A 335 0.43 15.80 -5.25
CA PHE A 335 0.78 15.19 -6.53
C PHE A 335 0.77 13.66 -6.44
N ALA A 336 1.29 13.10 -5.34
CA ALA A 336 1.24 11.66 -5.10
C ALA A 336 -0.21 11.17 -5.01
N LEU A 337 -1.06 11.84 -4.23
CA LEU A 337 -2.47 11.47 -4.08
C LEU A 337 -3.25 11.59 -5.39
N LEU A 338 -3.11 12.70 -6.13
CA LEU A 338 -3.76 12.91 -7.41
C LEU A 338 -3.42 11.81 -8.41
N ARG A 339 -2.14 11.45 -8.48
CA ARG A 339 -1.69 10.44 -9.44
C ARG A 339 -2.14 9.04 -9.04
N MET A 340 -2.03 8.67 -7.76
CA MET A 340 -2.48 7.37 -7.29
C MET A 340 -4.00 7.22 -7.43
N THR A 341 -4.76 8.29 -7.19
CA THR A 341 -6.20 8.32 -7.49
C THR A 341 -6.48 8.12 -8.98
N ALA A 342 -5.74 8.80 -9.86
CA ALA A 342 -5.92 8.60 -11.30
C ALA A 342 -5.60 7.17 -11.73
N LEU A 343 -4.56 6.54 -11.17
CA LEU A 343 -4.23 5.14 -11.43
C LEU A 343 -5.33 4.20 -10.92
N SER A 344 -5.84 4.40 -9.71
CA SER A 344 -6.91 3.56 -9.14
C SER A 344 -8.24 3.70 -9.89
N LEU A 345 -8.50 4.87 -10.50
CA LEU A 345 -9.67 5.06 -11.37
C LEU A 345 -9.51 4.34 -12.73
N LEU A 346 -8.28 4.20 -13.21
CA LEU A 346 -7.97 3.47 -14.45
C LEU A 346 -7.94 1.96 -14.21
N ALA A 347 -7.43 1.53 -13.05
CA ALA A 347 -7.30 0.13 -12.66
C ALA A 347 -7.66 -0.04 -11.18
N THR A 348 -8.76 -0.72 -10.89
CA THR A 348 -9.22 -0.95 -9.50
C THR A 348 -8.20 -1.69 -8.66
N HIS A 349 -7.34 -2.45 -9.30
CA HIS A 349 -6.23 -3.17 -8.66
C HIS A 349 -5.15 -2.25 -8.03
N GLU A 350 -5.11 -0.98 -8.40
CA GLU A 350 -4.22 0.04 -7.82
C GLU A 350 -4.88 0.79 -6.62
N LEU A 351 -6.10 0.40 -6.26
CA LEU A 351 -6.83 1.04 -5.16
C LEU A 351 -6.17 0.84 -3.78
N PRO A 352 -5.61 -0.33 -3.43
CA PRO A 352 -4.91 -0.52 -2.18
C PRO A 352 -3.74 0.46 -1.99
N GLU A 353 -2.92 0.64 -3.00
CA GLU A 353 -1.78 1.57 -2.98
C GLU A 353 -2.24 3.02 -2.88
N ALA A 354 -3.31 3.37 -3.60
CA ALA A 354 -3.92 4.70 -3.51
C ALA A 354 -4.51 4.95 -2.12
N ALA A 355 -5.13 3.95 -1.51
CA ALA A 355 -5.66 4.02 -0.14
C ALA A 355 -4.54 4.19 0.90
N ILE A 356 -3.40 3.51 0.74
CA ILE A 356 -2.22 3.70 1.60
C ILE A 356 -1.73 5.15 1.52
N VAL A 357 -1.61 5.71 0.31
CA VAL A 357 -1.20 7.12 0.13
C VAL A 357 -2.22 8.06 0.77
N ALA A 358 -3.51 7.80 0.57
CA ALA A 358 -4.58 8.61 1.15
C ALA A 358 -4.60 8.52 2.69
N ALA A 359 -4.34 7.35 3.27
CA ALA A 359 -4.27 7.17 4.72
C ALA A 359 -3.16 8.02 5.36
N VAL A 360 -1.98 8.08 4.70
CA VAL A 360 -0.86 8.92 5.17
C VAL A 360 -1.14 10.40 5.02
N VAL A 361 -1.92 10.78 4.02
CA VAL A 361 -2.30 12.18 3.76
C VAL A 361 -3.43 12.64 4.68
N ALA A 362 -4.39 11.77 4.97
CA ALA A 362 -5.57 12.07 5.77
C ALA A 362 -5.31 11.93 7.28
N GLY A 363 -4.50 10.97 7.67
CA GLY A 363 -4.15 10.68 9.07
C GLY A 363 -3.07 11.58 9.58
#